data_98d29df6a200eb2856e71c524c745632
#
_entry.id   98d29df6a200eb2856e71c524c745632
#
_cell.length_a   1.000
_cell.length_b   1.000
_cell.length_c   1.000
_cell.angle_alpha   90.00
_cell.angle_beta   90.00
_cell.angle_gamma   90.00
#
_symmetry.space_group_name_H-M   'P 1'
#
loop_
_entity.id
_entity.type
_entity.pdbx_description
1 polymer ?
#
loop_
_entity_poly.entity_id
_entity_poly.type
_entity_poly.pdbx_seq_one_letter_code
_entity_poly.pdbx_strand_id
1 'polypeptide(L)'
;QTDAAGRTTEYSPDVVTGLITRITTPDGRASAFYYNHHSQLTSATGPDGLEIRREYDEYGRLIQETAPDGDITRYRYDNPHSDFPCATEDATGSRKTMTWSRYGQLLSFTDCSGYQTRYDHDRFGQMTAVHREEGLSQYRTYDSRGQLIAVKDTQGHETRYEYNAAGDLTAVIAPDGSRNGTQYDAWGKAVRTTQGGLTRSMEYDAAGRVIRLTNENGSHTTFRYDVL
;
A
#
# COMPACT_ATOMS: atom_id res chain seq x y z
N GLN A 1 -15.96 0.28 -23.02
CA GLN A 1 -16.69 0.41 -21.76
C GLN A 1 -17.46 1.73 -21.74
N THR A 2 -18.75 1.69 -21.44
CA THR A 2 -19.63 2.88 -21.42
C THR A 2 -20.04 3.17 -19.98
N ASP A 3 -19.95 4.43 -19.57
CA ASP A 3 -20.38 4.89 -18.24
C ASP A 3 -21.90 5.16 -18.19
N ALA A 4 -22.41 5.48 -17.00
CA ALA A 4 -23.83 5.77 -16.78
C ALA A 4 -24.34 7.02 -17.54
N ALA A 5 -23.45 7.89 -17.99
CA ALA A 5 -23.77 9.08 -18.81
C ALA A 5 -23.69 8.78 -20.31
N GLY A 6 -23.46 7.53 -20.73
CA GLY A 6 -23.35 7.12 -22.12
C GLY A 6 -22.01 7.45 -22.79
N ARG A 7 -21.02 7.90 -22.02
CA ARG A 7 -19.68 8.21 -22.54
C ARG A 7 -18.87 6.93 -22.68
N THR A 8 -18.22 6.73 -23.81
CA THR A 8 -17.53 5.47 -24.13
C THR A 8 -16.03 5.63 -24.11
N THR A 9 -15.34 4.75 -23.34
CA THR A 9 -13.90 4.55 -23.41
C THR A 9 -13.63 3.33 -24.29
N GLU A 10 -12.77 3.47 -25.29
CA GLU A 10 -12.40 2.41 -26.21
C GLU A 10 -11.04 1.81 -25.82
N TYR A 11 -10.97 0.49 -25.86
CA TYR A 11 -9.76 -0.29 -25.63
C TYR A 11 -9.43 -1.05 -26.89
N SER A 12 -8.23 -0.90 -27.42
CA SER A 12 -7.77 -1.59 -28.62
C SER A 12 -6.73 -2.65 -28.22
N PRO A 13 -7.10 -3.93 -28.21
CA PRO A 13 -6.14 -5.01 -27.97
C PRO A 13 -5.38 -5.36 -29.25
N ASP A 14 -4.15 -5.86 -29.08
CA ASP A 14 -3.42 -6.55 -30.13
C ASP A 14 -4.13 -7.86 -30.49
N VAL A 15 -4.29 -8.15 -31.76
CA VAL A 15 -5.09 -9.30 -32.25
C VAL A 15 -4.43 -10.66 -31.96
N VAL A 16 -3.13 -10.70 -31.71
CA VAL A 16 -2.36 -11.91 -31.44
C VAL A 16 -2.21 -12.15 -29.95
N THR A 17 -1.82 -11.13 -29.20
CA THR A 17 -1.47 -11.23 -27.77
C THR A 17 -2.64 -10.92 -26.85
N GLY A 18 -3.66 -10.20 -27.34
CA GLY A 18 -4.76 -9.68 -26.53
C GLY A 18 -4.38 -8.52 -25.60
N LEU A 19 -3.12 -8.09 -25.61
CA LEU A 19 -2.64 -6.99 -24.78
C LEU A 19 -3.19 -5.65 -25.32
N ILE A 20 -3.56 -4.76 -24.41
CA ILE A 20 -4.08 -3.44 -24.77
C ILE A 20 -2.95 -2.57 -25.32
N THR A 21 -3.09 -2.14 -26.57
CA THR A 21 -2.11 -1.26 -27.26
C THR A 21 -2.57 0.20 -27.29
N ARG A 22 -3.85 0.47 -27.11
CA ARG A 22 -4.40 1.81 -27.10
C ARG A 22 -5.65 1.89 -26.23
N ILE A 23 -5.77 3.03 -25.54
CA ILE A 23 -6.99 3.40 -24.80
C ILE A 23 -7.39 4.80 -25.30
N THR A 24 -8.62 4.95 -25.77
CA THR A 24 -9.17 6.24 -26.20
C THR A 24 -10.29 6.64 -25.27
N THR A 25 -10.16 7.80 -24.63
CA THR A 25 -11.16 8.37 -23.72
C THR A 25 -12.29 9.03 -24.49
N PRO A 26 -13.48 9.29 -23.88
CA PRO A 26 -14.63 9.89 -24.58
C PRO A 26 -14.38 11.26 -25.19
N ASP A 27 -13.40 12.01 -24.69
CA ASP A 27 -12.96 13.30 -25.22
C ASP A 27 -11.93 13.17 -26.36
N GLY A 28 -11.68 11.93 -26.83
CA GLY A 28 -10.81 11.65 -27.97
C GLY A 28 -9.31 11.61 -27.65
N ARG A 29 -8.91 11.82 -26.42
CA ARG A 29 -7.50 11.67 -26.02
C ARG A 29 -7.13 10.20 -25.96
N ALA A 30 -5.90 9.87 -26.31
CA ALA A 30 -5.45 8.49 -26.40
C ALA A 30 -4.15 8.24 -25.64
N SER A 31 -4.07 7.07 -25.04
CA SER A 31 -2.83 6.47 -24.50
C SER A 31 -2.40 5.31 -25.38
N ALA A 32 -1.10 5.14 -25.59
CA ALA A 32 -0.54 4.06 -26.41
C ALA A 32 0.44 3.23 -25.56
N PHE A 33 0.46 1.91 -25.82
CA PHE A 33 1.27 0.95 -25.08
C PHE A 33 2.01 0.06 -26.06
N TYR A 34 3.30 -0.17 -25.78
CA TYR A 34 4.17 -1.02 -26.57
C TYR A 34 4.77 -2.11 -25.70
N TYR A 35 4.93 -3.29 -26.26
CA TYR A 35 5.41 -4.49 -25.56
C TYR A 35 6.55 -5.15 -26.33
N ASN A 36 7.43 -5.82 -25.60
CA ASN A 36 8.43 -6.70 -26.23
C ASN A 36 7.79 -8.06 -26.58
N HIS A 37 8.59 -8.94 -27.20
CA HIS A 37 8.13 -10.29 -27.58
C HIS A 37 7.81 -11.21 -26.40
N HIS A 38 8.17 -10.83 -25.17
CA HIS A 38 7.78 -11.50 -23.93
C HIS A 38 6.53 -10.89 -23.28
N SER A 39 5.80 -10.04 -23.98
CA SER A 39 4.58 -9.37 -23.49
C SER A 39 4.83 -8.40 -22.31
N GLN A 40 6.04 -7.90 -22.18
CA GLN A 40 6.40 -6.91 -21.16
C GLN A 40 6.31 -5.49 -21.73
N LEU A 41 5.75 -4.58 -20.95
CA LEU A 41 5.58 -3.18 -21.35
C LEU A 41 6.95 -2.50 -21.51
N THR A 42 7.26 -2.03 -22.71
CA THR A 42 8.51 -1.29 -23.02
C THR A 42 8.28 0.22 -23.11
N SER A 43 7.08 0.65 -23.45
CA SER A 43 6.73 2.07 -23.53
C SER A 43 5.25 2.28 -23.27
N ALA A 44 4.92 3.38 -22.60
CA ALA A 44 3.56 3.86 -22.44
C ALA A 44 3.55 5.37 -22.64
N THR A 45 2.72 5.85 -23.57
CA THR A 45 2.53 7.27 -23.85
C THR A 45 1.14 7.69 -23.38
N GLY A 46 1.06 8.69 -22.51
CA GLY A 46 -0.20 9.23 -22.01
C GLY A 46 -0.91 10.17 -23.01
N PRO A 47 -2.13 10.62 -22.69
CA PRO A 47 -2.92 11.53 -23.54
C PRO A 47 -2.27 12.91 -23.72
N ASP A 48 -1.37 13.28 -22.85
CA ASP A 48 -0.55 14.51 -22.87
C ASP A 48 0.72 14.39 -23.70
N GLY A 49 1.00 13.19 -24.27
CA GLY A 49 2.22 12.89 -25.02
C GLY A 49 3.43 12.55 -24.16
N LEU A 50 3.27 12.51 -22.84
CA LEU A 50 4.35 12.10 -21.93
C LEU A 50 4.56 10.59 -21.99
N GLU A 51 5.82 10.17 -22.08
CA GLU A 51 6.20 8.78 -22.30
C GLU A 51 7.02 8.23 -21.14
N ILE A 52 6.69 7.02 -20.72
CA ILE A 52 7.50 6.18 -19.82
C ILE A 52 8.11 5.07 -20.66
N ARG A 53 9.40 4.76 -20.46
CA ARG A 53 10.10 3.65 -21.11
C ARG A 53 10.65 2.68 -20.08
N ARG A 54 10.67 1.38 -20.43
CA ARG A 54 11.22 0.30 -19.59
C ARG A 54 12.11 -0.61 -20.39
N GLU A 55 13.20 -1.03 -19.78
CA GLU A 55 14.12 -2.03 -20.31
C GLU A 55 14.24 -3.21 -19.35
N TYR A 56 14.39 -4.40 -19.91
CA TYR A 56 14.44 -5.66 -19.18
C TYR A 56 15.72 -6.44 -19.52
N ASP A 57 16.21 -7.26 -18.58
CA ASP A 57 17.32 -8.15 -18.82
C ASP A 57 16.86 -9.44 -19.54
N GLU A 58 17.84 -10.34 -19.80
CA GLU A 58 17.58 -11.64 -20.44
C GLU A 58 16.68 -12.58 -19.64
N TYR A 59 16.51 -12.32 -18.33
CA TYR A 59 15.62 -13.07 -17.43
C TYR A 59 14.24 -12.41 -17.27
N GLY A 60 13.96 -11.35 -18.01
CA GLY A 60 12.70 -10.63 -17.97
C GLY A 60 12.52 -9.68 -16.79
N ARG A 61 13.58 -9.33 -16.07
CA ARG A 61 13.54 -8.42 -14.94
C ARG A 61 13.77 -6.98 -15.38
N LEU A 62 13.05 -6.04 -14.76
CA LEU A 62 13.21 -4.61 -15.03
C LEU A 62 14.60 -4.13 -14.60
N ILE A 63 15.38 -3.58 -15.53
CA ILE A 63 16.72 -3.03 -15.26
C ILE A 63 16.77 -1.52 -15.38
N GLN A 64 15.85 -0.91 -16.10
CA GLN A 64 15.81 0.54 -16.29
C GLN A 64 14.39 1.02 -16.54
N GLU A 65 14.05 2.13 -15.91
CA GLU A 65 12.84 2.89 -16.20
C GLU A 65 13.20 4.35 -16.47
N THR A 66 12.68 4.90 -17.58
CA THR A 66 12.84 6.31 -17.94
C THR A 66 11.50 7.00 -17.73
N ALA A 67 11.46 7.99 -16.84
CA ALA A 67 10.29 8.81 -16.58
C ALA A 67 10.03 9.83 -17.72
N PRO A 68 8.83 10.44 -17.81
CA PRO A 68 8.50 11.39 -18.86
C PRO A 68 9.39 12.61 -18.94
N ASP A 69 9.99 13.04 -17.83
CA ASP A 69 10.95 14.14 -17.75
C ASP A 69 12.38 13.75 -18.17
N GLY A 70 12.59 12.46 -18.50
CA GLY A 70 13.88 11.91 -18.88
C GLY A 70 14.71 11.34 -17.72
N ASP A 71 14.21 11.43 -16.50
CA ASP A 71 14.86 10.85 -15.32
C ASP A 71 14.92 9.33 -15.42
N ILE A 72 16.07 8.76 -15.13
CA ILE A 72 16.34 7.33 -15.26
C ILE A 72 16.52 6.72 -13.88
N THR A 73 15.76 5.65 -13.60
CA THR A 73 15.98 4.77 -12.46
C THR A 73 16.53 3.43 -12.95
N ARG A 74 17.63 2.96 -12.36
CA ARG A 74 18.24 1.68 -12.67
C ARG A 74 18.06 0.70 -11.54
N TYR A 75 17.91 -0.58 -11.91
CA TYR A 75 17.74 -1.70 -11.00
C TYR A 75 18.84 -2.73 -11.26
N ARG A 76 19.47 -3.24 -10.20
CA ARG A 76 20.51 -4.27 -10.27
C ARG A 76 20.09 -5.50 -9.51
N TYR A 77 20.56 -6.66 -9.99
CA TYR A 77 20.28 -7.98 -9.42
C TYR A 77 21.60 -8.72 -9.23
N ASP A 78 21.78 -9.36 -8.08
CA ASP A 78 23.00 -10.09 -7.74
C ASP A 78 22.89 -11.61 -8.03
N ASN A 79 21.65 -12.08 -8.24
CA ASN A 79 21.36 -13.50 -8.46
C ASN A 79 20.42 -13.65 -9.66
N PRO A 80 20.77 -14.46 -10.69
CA PRO A 80 19.93 -14.65 -11.88
C PRO A 80 18.57 -15.30 -11.58
N HIS A 81 18.42 -15.93 -10.40
CA HIS A 81 17.17 -16.56 -9.96
C HIS A 81 16.33 -15.67 -9.05
N SER A 82 16.77 -14.46 -8.72
CA SER A 82 16.01 -13.53 -7.89
C SER A 82 15.18 -12.56 -8.74
N ASP A 83 13.91 -12.41 -8.42
CA ASP A 83 13.03 -11.39 -9.00
C ASP A 83 13.14 -10.03 -8.29
N PHE A 84 13.94 -9.93 -7.23
CA PHE A 84 14.08 -8.74 -6.40
C PHE A 84 15.42 -8.04 -6.62
N PRO A 85 15.43 -6.72 -6.83
CA PRO A 85 16.66 -5.98 -7.05
C PRO A 85 17.50 -5.89 -5.78
N CYS A 86 18.81 -6.06 -5.90
CA CYS A 86 19.76 -5.83 -4.81
C CYS A 86 20.17 -4.35 -4.70
N ALA A 87 19.95 -3.55 -5.74
CA ALA A 87 20.23 -2.12 -5.73
C ALA A 87 19.31 -1.37 -6.69
N THR A 88 19.01 -0.13 -6.33
CA THR A 88 18.38 0.86 -7.19
C THR A 88 19.23 2.12 -7.23
N GLU A 89 19.28 2.78 -8.39
CA GLU A 89 19.96 4.04 -8.58
C GLU A 89 19.03 5.01 -9.29
N ASP A 90 18.82 6.19 -8.72
CA ASP A 90 17.96 7.22 -9.31
C ASP A 90 18.74 8.14 -10.26
N ALA A 91 18.03 9.10 -10.87
CA ALA A 91 18.60 10.05 -11.83
C ALA A 91 19.70 10.96 -11.25
N THR A 92 19.72 11.14 -9.92
CA THR A 92 20.75 11.92 -9.24
C THR A 92 22.01 11.11 -8.94
N GLY A 93 22.00 9.80 -9.21
CA GLY A 93 23.06 8.87 -8.84
C GLY A 93 22.96 8.35 -7.41
N SER A 94 21.89 8.70 -6.69
CA SER A 94 21.64 8.18 -5.35
C SER A 94 21.34 6.69 -5.41
N ARG A 95 22.08 5.91 -4.64
CA ARG A 95 22.01 4.45 -4.64
C ARG A 95 21.45 3.93 -3.32
N LYS A 96 20.51 2.99 -3.43
CA LYS A 96 19.96 2.22 -2.32
C LYS A 96 20.25 0.76 -2.55
N THR A 97 20.57 0.01 -1.49
CA THR A 97 20.85 -1.42 -1.58
C THR A 97 19.91 -2.22 -0.68
N MET A 98 19.64 -3.45 -1.09
CA MET A 98 18.70 -4.34 -0.42
C MET A 98 19.24 -5.76 -0.41
N THR A 99 18.97 -6.49 0.67
CA THR A 99 19.20 -7.93 0.73
C THR A 99 17.89 -8.65 1.00
N TRP A 100 17.73 -9.83 0.40
CA TRP A 100 16.49 -10.60 0.42
C TRP A 100 16.73 -12.03 0.88
N SER A 101 15.77 -12.60 1.59
CA SER A 101 15.75 -14.04 1.86
C SER A 101 15.42 -14.81 0.57
N ARG A 102 15.66 -16.11 0.59
CA ARG A 102 15.25 -17.01 -0.50
C ARG A 102 13.71 -17.04 -0.72
N TYR A 103 12.93 -16.54 0.23
CA TYR A 103 11.47 -16.44 0.16
C TYR A 103 10.98 -15.07 -0.28
N GLY A 104 11.87 -14.15 -0.68
CA GLY A 104 11.51 -12.81 -1.11
C GLY A 104 11.18 -11.83 0.03
N GLN A 105 11.64 -12.12 1.25
CA GLN A 105 11.50 -11.22 2.38
C GLN A 105 12.67 -10.24 2.43
N LEU A 106 12.40 -8.96 2.62
CA LEU A 106 13.45 -7.95 2.78
C LEU A 106 14.18 -8.16 4.11
N LEU A 107 15.47 -8.43 4.05
CA LEU A 107 16.33 -8.63 5.23
C LEU A 107 17.05 -7.36 5.64
N SER A 108 17.49 -6.54 4.69
CA SER A 108 18.11 -5.25 4.97
C SER A 108 17.86 -4.24 3.86
N PHE A 109 17.91 -2.99 4.23
CA PHE A 109 17.82 -1.85 3.34
C PHE A 109 18.87 -0.83 3.76
N THR A 110 19.69 -0.36 2.80
CA THR A 110 20.66 0.72 3.02
C THR A 110 20.28 1.88 2.13
N ASP A 111 20.05 3.05 2.72
CA ASP A 111 19.70 4.26 1.99
C ASP A 111 20.92 4.90 1.30
N CYS A 112 20.70 5.98 0.56
CA CYS A 112 21.76 6.69 -0.17
C CYS A 112 22.79 7.37 0.74
N SER A 113 22.48 7.55 2.02
CA SER A 113 23.41 8.09 3.02
C SER A 113 24.23 7.01 3.72
N GLY A 114 23.98 5.73 3.41
CA GLY A 114 24.65 4.58 4.01
C GLY A 114 24.01 4.07 5.30
N TYR A 115 22.88 4.63 5.73
CA TYR A 115 22.15 4.13 6.90
C TYR A 115 21.46 2.81 6.57
N GLN A 116 21.75 1.81 7.41
CA GLN A 116 21.19 0.47 7.25
C GLN A 116 20.03 0.22 8.22
N THR A 117 18.95 -0.34 7.67
CA THR A 117 17.85 -0.92 8.44
C THR A 117 17.82 -2.43 8.20
N ARG A 118 17.69 -3.22 9.27
CA ARG A 118 17.57 -4.69 9.20
C ARG A 118 16.21 -5.12 9.69
N TYR A 119 15.71 -6.21 9.11
CA TYR A 119 14.38 -6.75 9.39
C TYR A 119 14.48 -8.21 9.79
N ASP A 120 13.84 -8.58 10.90
CA ASP A 120 13.68 -9.96 11.32
C ASP A 120 12.26 -10.43 11.00
N HIS A 121 12.14 -11.71 10.64
CA HIS A 121 10.86 -12.34 10.31
C HIS A 121 10.72 -13.66 11.11
N ASP A 122 9.49 -14.02 11.43
CA ASP A 122 9.20 -15.33 12.01
C ASP A 122 9.06 -16.40 10.91
N ARG A 123 8.79 -17.64 11.35
CA ARG A 123 8.60 -18.78 10.43
C ARG A 123 7.39 -18.66 9.50
N PHE A 124 6.46 -17.75 9.81
CA PHE A 124 5.27 -17.47 9.00
C PHE A 124 5.47 -16.30 8.02
N GLY A 125 6.66 -15.71 7.99
CA GLY A 125 7.00 -14.58 7.16
C GLY A 125 6.54 -13.22 7.70
N GLN A 126 6.07 -13.16 8.95
CA GLN A 126 5.67 -11.91 9.59
C GLN A 126 6.90 -11.19 10.12
N MET A 127 6.96 -9.87 9.91
CA MET A 127 8.06 -9.03 10.39
C MET A 127 7.97 -8.86 11.90
N THR A 128 8.95 -9.40 12.63
CA THR A 128 8.99 -9.37 14.11
C THR A 128 9.87 -8.26 14.68
N ALA A 129 10.83 -7.75 13.93
CA ALA A 129 11.67 -6.65 14.38
C ALA A 129 12.19 -5.80 13.22
N VAL A 130 12.36 -4.52 13.49
CA VAL A 130 13.04 -3.53 12.65
C VAL A 130 14.18 -2.95 13.46
N HIS A 131 15.42 -3.08 12.99
CA HIS A 131 16.63 -2.56 13.62
C HIS A 131 17.21 -1.43 12.78
N ARG A 132 17.23 -0.23 13.32
CA ARG A 132 17.82 0.95 12.68
C ARG A 132 19.17 1.26 13.30
N GLU A 133 19.89 2.19 12.68
CA GLU A 133 21.12 2.76 13.21
C GLU A 133 20.92 3.29 14.65
N GLU A 134 22.03 3.44 15.37
CA GLU A 134 22.08 3.98 16.74
C GLU A 134 21.32 3.13 17.77
N GLY A 135 21.11 1.84 17.48
CA GLY A 135 20.43 0.91 18.38
C GLY A 135 18.93 1.13 18.51
N LEU A 136 18.33 1.88 17.60
CA LEU A 136 16.87 2.07 17.55
C LEU A 136 16.22 0.83 16.97
N SER A 137 15.47 0.12 17.78
CA SER A 137 14.75 -1.10 17.37
C SER A 137 13.27 -1.01 17.72
N GLN A 138 12.47 -1.65 16.88
CA GLN A 138 11.04 -1.83 17.09
C GLN A 138 10.69 -3.31 16.97
N TYR A 139 9.93 -3.83 17.92
CA TYR A 139 9.54 -5.24 17.98
C TYR A 139 8.03 -5.35 17.80
N ARG A 140 7.61 -6.37 17.08
CA ARG A 140 6.20 -6.65 16.77
C ARG A 140 5.82 -8.04 17.20
N THR A 141 4.65 -8.16 17.81
CA THR A 141 4.07 -9.43 18.25
C THR A 141 2.73 -9.65 17.56
N TYR A 142 2.49 -10.86 17.10
CA TYR A 142 1.27 -11.26 16.39
C TYR A 142 0.54 -12.37 17.14
N ASP A 143 -0.78 -12.40 16.98
CA ASP A 143 -1.59 -13.51 17.46
C ASP A 143 -1.56 -14.72 16.49
N SER A 144 -2.26 -15.80 16.86
CA SER A 144 -2.33 -17.01 16.03
C SER A 144 -3.04 -16.82 14.69
N ARG A 145 -3.77 -15.71 14.51
CA ARG A 145 -4.44 -15.33 13.26
C ARG A 145 -3.59 -14.39 12.39
N GLY A 146 -2.36 -14.07 12.82
CA GLY A 146 -1.47 -13.15 12.12
C GLY A 146 -1.78 -11.67 12.33
N GLN A 147 -2.63 -11.33 13.31
CA GLN A 147 -2.97 -9.95 13.64
C GLN A 147 -1.93 -9.34 14.57
N LEU A 148 -1.51 -8.10 14.30
CA LEU A 148 -0.55 -7.37 15.15
C LEU A 148 -1.19 -7.02 16.48
N ILE A 149 -0.67 -7.56 17.58
CA ILE A 149 -1.20 -7.34 18.95
C ILE A 149 -0.34 -6.43 19.81
N ALA A 150 0.93 -6.23 19.46
CA ALA A 150 1.83 -5.34 20.20
C ALA A 150 2.95 -4.80 19.31
N VAL A 151 3.33 -3.56 19.58
CA VAL A 151 4.56 -2.92 19.06
C VAL A 151 5.32 -2.34 20.23
N LYS A 152 6.60 -2.68 20.37
CA LYS A 152 7.47 -2.27 21.45
C LYS A 152 8.71 -1.59 20.91
N ASP A 153 9.12 -0.47 21.49
CA ASP A 153 10.37 0.20 21.14
C ASP A 153 11.57 -0.32 21.95
N THR A 154 12.76 0.19 21.67
CA THR A 154 14.00 -0.16 22.35
C THR A 154 13.96 0.15 23.86
N GLN A 155 13.19 1.16 24.27
CA GLN A 155 13.06 1.59 25.67
C GLN A 155 12.00 0.81 26.44
N GLY A 156 11.28 -0.08 25.77
CA GLY A 156 10.24 -0.90 26.37
C GLY A 156 8.84 -0.26 26.35
N HIS A 157 8.65 0.89 25.69
CA HIS A 157 7.33 1.45 25.50
C HIS A 157 6.53 0.56 24.54
N GLU A 158 5.38 0.12 24.98
CA GLU A 158 4.55 -0.83 24.26
C GLU A 158 3.18 -0.25 23.93
N THR A 159 2.79 -0.34 22.67
CA THR A 159 1.43 -0.12 22.18
C THR A 159 0.79 -1.46 21.92
N ARG A 160 -0.43 -1.69 22.42
CA ARG A 160 -1.18 -2.94 22.24
C ARG A 160 -2.41 -2.72 21.38
N TYR A 161 -2.79 -3.77 20.65
CA TYR A 161 -3.93 -3.77 19.75
C TYR A 161 -4.87 -4.93 20.08
N GLU A 162 -6.16 -4.67 20.11
CA GLU A 162 -7.19 -5.68 20.34
C GLU A 162 -8.13 -5.75 19.15
N TYR A 163 -8.63 -6.95 18.87
CA TYR A 163 -9.51 -7.22 17.73
C TYR A 163 -10.74 -8.00 18.17
N ASN A 164 -11.85 -7.83 17.48
CA ASN A 164 -13.03 -8.69 17.65
C ASN A 164 -12.88 -10.01 16.87
N ALA A 165 -13.87 -10.89 16.97
CA ALA A 165 -13.87 -12.17 16.26
C ALA A 165 -13.89 -12.02 14.73
N ALA A 166 -14.40 -10.92 14.22
CA ALA A 166 -14.42 -10.61 12.78
C ALA A 166 -13.07 -10.09 12.26
N GLY A 167 -12.13 -9.74 13.16
CA GLY A 167 -10.82 -9.19 12.79
C GLY A 167 -10.76 -7.67 12.77
N ASP A 168 -11.81 -6.98 13.19
CA ASP A 168 -11.82 -5.52 13.27
C ASP A 168 -11.07 -5.04 14.51
N LEU A 169 -10.30 -3.96 14.37
CA LEU A 169 -9.56 -3.35 15.47
C LEU A 169 -10.52 -2.69 16.45
N THR A 170 -10.60 -3.22 17.67
CA THR A 170 -11.51 -2.73 18.71
C THR A 170 -10.87 -1.80 19.73
N ALA A 171 -9.57 -1.89 19.91
CA ALA A 171 -8.83 -1.01 20.80
C ALA A 171 -7.37 -0.85 20.44
N VAL A 172 -6.85 0.36 20.73
CA VAL A 172 -5.43 0.67 20.77
C VAL A 172 -5.12 1.17 22.16
N ILE A 173 -4.15 0.52 22.84
CA ILE A 173 -3.72 0.85 24.20
C ILE A 173 -2.31 1.43 24.10
N ALA A 174 -2.16 2.71 24.40
CA ALA A 174 -0.89 3.41 24.38
C ALA A 174 0.03 2.97 25.54
N PRO A 175 1.35 3.27 25.50
CA PRO A 175 2.29 2.91 26.55
C PRO A 175 1.94 3.47 27.95
N ASP A 176 1.23 4.59 28.01
CA ASP A 176 0.74 5.19 29.26
C ASP A 176 -0.52 4.51 29.81
N GLY A 177 -1.05 3.49 29.12
CA GLY A 177 -2.26 2.78 29.48
C GLY A 177 -3.55 3.44 28.96
N SER A 178 -3.48 4.57 28.30
CA SER A 178 -4.66 5.21 27.68
C SER A 178 -5.21 4.32 26.57
N ARG A 179 -6.55 4.23 26.52
CA ARG A 179 -7.26 3.30 25.63
C ARG A 179 -8.16 4.06 24.67
N ASN A 180 -7.96 3.83 23.38
CA ASN A 180 -8.87 4.29 22.34
C ASN A 180 -9.58 3.07 21.76
N GLY A 181 -10.91 3.10 21.76
CA GLY A 181 -11.73 1.96 21.37
C GLY A 181 -12.72 2.27 20.25
N THR A 182 -13.09 1.25 19.51
CA THR A 182 -14.13 1.30 18.48
C THR A 182 -15.02 0.08 18.61
N GLN A 183 -16.33 0.32 18.62
CA GLN A 183 -17.35 -0.74 18.57
C GLN A 183 -17.97 -0.76 17.18
N TYR A 184 -18.21 -1.95 16.67
CA TYR A 184 -18.74 -2.20 15.34
C TYR A 184 -20.11 -2.88 15.42
N ASP A 185 -20.97 -2.62 14.42
CA ASP A 185 -22.21 -3.37 14.22
C ASP A 185 -21.94 -4.74 13.57
N ALA A 186 -22.99 -5.50 13.33
CA ALA A 186 -22.91 -6.81 12.72
C ALA A 186 -22.40 -6.80 11.26
N TRP A 187 -22.39 -5.62 10.62
CA TRP A 187 -21.90 -5.42 9.25
C TRP A 187 -20.49 -4.83 9.21
N GLY A 188 -19.82 -4.68 10.36
CA GLY A 188 -18.47 -4.16 10.45
C GLY A 188 -18.36 -2.63 10.37
N LYS A 189 -19.45 -1.90 10.60
CA LYS A 189 -19.43 -0.44 10.62
C LYS A 189 -19.22 0.07 12.03
N ALA A 190 -18.37 1.09 12.17
CA ALA A 190 -18.11 1.70 13.46
C ALA A 190 -19.37 2.43 13.98
N VAL A 191 -19.90 2.01 15.13
CA VAL A 191 -21.07 2.63 15.76
C VAL A 191 -20.71 3.47 16.98
N ARG A 192 -19.54 3.25 17.59
CA ARG A 192 -19.04 4.01 18.72
C ARG A 192 -17.53 4.06 18.71
N THR A 193 -16.97 5.24 18.93
CA THR A 193 -15.54 5.43 19.14
C THR A 193 -15.29 6.14 20.45
N THR A 194 -14.28 5.71 21.20
CA THR A 194 -13.85 6.31 22.46
C THR A 194 -12.39 6.73 22.34
N GLN A 195 -12.10 7.99 22.61
CA GLN A 195 -10.75 8.53 22.58
C GLN A 195 -10.55 9.47 23.77
N GLY A 196 -9.52 9.21 24.59
CA GLY A 196 -9.24 10.03 25.76
C GLY A 196 -10.41 10.10 26.75
N GLY A 197 -11.23 9.03 26.86
CA GLY A 197 -12.42 8.99 27.71
C GLY A 197 -13.66 9.68 27.07
N LEU A 198 -13.53 10.29 25.91
CA LEU A 198 -14.63 10.93 25.20
C LEU A 198 -15.20 9.96 24.16
N THR A 199 -16.52 9.89 24.09
CA THR A 199 -17.23 8.93 23.23
C THR A 199 -18.06 9.63 22.17
N ARG A 200 -17.92 9.16 20.93
CA ARG A 200 -18.77 9.53 19.79
C ARG A 200 -19.56 8.31 19.32
N SER A 201 -20.77 8.52 18.83
CA SER A 201 -21.56 7.43 18.26
C SER A 201 -22.12 7.79 16.88
N MET A 202 -22.35 6.75 16.08
CA MET A 202 -22.80 6.84 14.69
C MET A 202 -23.94 5.86 14.48
N GLU A 203 -24.99 6.32 13.79
CA GLU A 203 -26.12 5.48 13.36
C GLU A 203 -26.19 5.47 11.84
N TYR A 204 -26.57 4.34 11.27
CA TYR A 204 -26.60 4.13 9.83
C TYR A 204 -28.00 3.72 9.37
N ASP A 205 -28.37 4.09 8.14
CA ASP A 205 -29.56 3.57 7.46
C ASP A 205 -29.30 2.15 6.89
N ALA A 206 -30.34 1.55 6.34
CA ALA A 206 -30.25 0.22 5.73
C ALA A 206 -29.29 0.16 4.52
N ALA A 207 -29.01 1.29 3.88
CA ALA A 207 -28.03 1.41 2.80
C ALA A 207 -26.61 1.65 3.31
N GLY A 208 -26.45 1.76 4.64
CA GLY A 208 -25.16 1.96 5.28
C GLY A 208 -24.63 3.38 5.26
N ARG A 209 -25.48 4.36 5.02
CA ARG A 209 -25.14 5.79 5.07
C ARG A 209 -25.39 6.31 6.49
N VAL A 210 -24.51 7.20 6.96
CA VAL A 210 -24.64 7.80 8.31
C VAL A 210 -25.89 8.68 8.37
N ILE A 211 -26.80 8.37 9.29
CA ILE A 211 -28.01 9.18 9.53
C ILE A 211 -27.93 10.03 10.79
N ARG A 212 -27.04 9.68 11.72
CA ARG A 212 -26.85 10.45 12.95
C ARG A 212 -25.41 10.32 13.45
N LEU A 213 -24.84 11.46 13.83
CA LEU A 213 -23.58 11.54 14.57
C LEU A 213 -23.87 12.18 15.93
N THR A 214 -23.41 11.55 17.00
CA THR A 214 -23.49 12.10 18.36
C THR A 214 -22.06 12.34 18.84
N ASN A 215 -21.75 13.56 19.23
CA ASN A 215 -20.42 13.94 19.72
C ASN A 215 -20.28 13.71 21.24
N GLU A 216 -19.12 14.05 21.79
CA GLU A 216 -18.73 13.76 23.16
C GLU A 216 -19.59 14.45 24.22
N ASN A 217 -20.22 15.56 23.89
CA ASN A 217 -21.11 16.31 24.81
C ASN A 217 -22.59 15.95 24.65
N GLY A 218 -22.89 14.93 23.82
CA GLY A 218 -24.27 14.49 23.56
C GLY A 218 -24.98 15.28 22.46
N SER A 219 -24.37 16.32 21.90
CA SER A 219 -24.94 17.00 20.73
C SER A 219 -24.91 16.08 19.51
N HIS A 220 -25.95 16.18 18.68
CA HIS A 220 -26.02 15.31 17.52
C HIS A 220 -26.37 16.09 16.26
N THR A 221 -25.89 15.55 15.12
CA THR A 221 -26.25 15.99 13.77
C THR A 221 -26.93 14.85 13.06
N THR A 222 -28.06 15.14 12.41
CA THR A 222 -28.80 14.16 11.60
C THR A 222 -28.65 14.47 10.13
N PHE A 223 -28.57 13.41 9.32
CA PHE A 223 -28.46 13.48 7.87
C PHE A 223 -29.69 12.82 7.23
N ARG A 224 -30.23 13.45 6.21
CA ARG A 224 -31.29 12.90 5.37
C ARG A 224 -30.77 12.81 3.94
N TYR A 225 -31.08 11.74 3.27
CA TYR A 225 -30.66 11.48 1.89
C TYR A 225 -31.90 11.39 1.01
N ASP A 226 -31.86 12.10 -0.11
CA ASP A 226 -32.92 12.01 -1.10
C ASP A 226 -32.86 10.65 -1.80
N VAL A 227 -34.02 10.15 -2.17
CA VAL A 227 -34.15 8.96 -3.02
C VAL A 227 -33.94 9.45 -4.46
N LEU A 228 -32.79 9.10 -5.05
CA LEU A 228 -32.52 9.30 -6.47
C LEU A 228 -33.08 8.13 -7.28
#